data_9fd0b764c351bcf86185670ca362b5fb
#
_entry.id   9fd0b764c351bcf86185670ca362b5fb
#
_cell.length_a   1.000
_cell.length_b   1.000
_cell.length_c   1.000
_cell.angle_alpha   90.00
_cell.angle_beta   90.00
_cell.angle_gamma   90.00
#
_symmetry.space_group_name_H-M   'P 1'
#
loop_
_entity.id
_entity.type
_entity.pdbx_description
1 polymer ?
#
loop_
_entity_poly.entity_id
_entity_poly.type
_entity_poly.pdbx_seq_one_letter_code
_entity_poly.pdbx_strand_id
1 'polypeptide(L)'
;IRIVPLLGQYAIVTIAEDQLDDFSDEEVITYIEKSKQLVFTVVQGRIASCINPVQAPPLQLTGKGVLTAVIDSGIDYTHRDFRNPDGTTRIHALWDQTAQGMPPEGYDRGALYTKEDINNALAAETAEEADSAK
;
A
#
# COMPACT_ATOMS: atom_id res chain seq x y z
N ILE A 1 -9.12 20.71 20.00
CA ILE A 1 -9.75 19.97 18.88
C ILE A 1 -9.03 20.32 17.58
N ARG A 2 -8.59 19.32 16.84
CA ARG A 2 -8.06 19.47 15.48
C ARG A 2 -9.00 18.78 14.51
N ILE A 3 -9.40 19.47 13.45
CA ILE A 3 -10.31 18.94 12.44
C ILE A 3 -9.61 18.97 11.08
N VAL A 4 -9.61 17.85 10.39
CA VAL A 4 -9.14 17.71 9.00
C VAL A 4 -10.34 17.29 8.14
N PRO A 5 -10.89 18.21 7.34
CA PRO A 5 -12.02 17.87 6.47
C PRO A 5 -11.58 16.88 5.39
N LEU A 6 -12.47 15.94 5.06
CA LEU A 6 -12.33 14.97 3.99
C LEU A 6 -13.39 15.23 2.90
N LEU A 7 -13.37 14.42 1.86
CA LEU A 7 -14.38 14.47 0.80
C LEU A 7 -15.80 14.16 1.36
N GLY A 8 -16.78 14.85 0.84
CA GLY A 8 -18.17 14.70 1.28
C GLY A 8 -18.42 15.37 2.63
N GLN A 9 -19.11 14.66 3.52
CA GLN A 9 -19.50 15.13 4.84
C GLN A 9 -18.63 14.52 5.97
N TYR A 10 -17.41 14.08 5.66
CA TYR A 10 -16.51 13.44 6.59
C TYR A 10 -15.38 14.36 7.05
N ALA A 11 -14.92 14.14 8.26
CA ALA A 11 -13.71 14.78 8.79
C ALA A 11 -12.96 13.83 9.74
N ILE A 12 -11.65 13.99 9.81
CA ILE A 12 -10.85 13.38 10.88
C ILE A 12 -10.77 14.39 12.02
N VAL A 13 -11.20 13.98 13.21
CA VAL A 13 -11.20 14.81 14.40
C VAL A 13 -10.23 14.24 15.42
N THR A 14 -9.30 15.06 15.88
CA THR A 14 -8.44 14.75 17.02
C THR A 14 -8.93 15.58 18.22
N ILE A 15 -9.38 14.88 19.25
CA ILE A 15 -10.01 15.47 20.43
C ILE A 15 -9.54 14.72 21.68
N ALA A 16 -9.53 15.39 22.82
CA ALA A 16 -9.28 14.76 24.11
C ALA A 16 -10.47 13.85 24.50
N GLU A 17 -10.18 12.74 25.17
CA GLU A 17 -11.20 11.72 25.47
C GLU A 17 -12.32 12.27 26.38
N ASP A 18 -11.99 13.19 27.30
CA ASP A 18 -12.92 13.85 28.20
C ASP A 18 -13.87 14.84 27.51
N GLN A 19 -13.60 15.21 26.27
CA GLN A 19 -14.44 16.10 25.46
C GLN A 19 -15.29 15.36 24.43
N LEU A 20 -15.20 14.04 24.39
CA LEU A 20 -15.84 13.24 23.35
C LEU A 20 -17.36 13.24 23.48
N ASP A 21 -17.87 13.17 24.72
CA ASP A 21 -19.31 13.14 24.98
C ASP A 21 -19.96 14.47 24.56
N ASP A 22 -19.37 15.61 24.99
CA ASP A 22 -19.86 16.94 24.61
C ASP A 22 -19.80 17.13 23.08
N PHE A 23 -18.75 16.62 22.44
CA PHE A 23 -18.62 16.69 20.99
C PHE A 23 -19.64 15.82 20.25
N SER A 24 -20.00 14.66 20.81
CA SER A 24 -20.98 13.76 20.21
C SER A 24 -22.42 14.27 20.27
N ASP A 25 -22.70 15.17 21.21
CA ASP A 25 -24.03 15.77 21.43
C ASP A 25 -24.31 16.95 20.47
N GLU A 26 -23.31 17.37 19.67
CA GLU A 26 -23.51 18.42 18.68
C GLU A 26 -24.47 17.95 17.55
N GLU A 27 -25.53 18.70 17.30
CA GLU A 27 -26.60 18.35 16.34
C GLU A 27 -26.11 18.07 14.91
N VAL A 28 -24.96 18.62 14.52
CA VAL A 28 -24.36 18.45 13.19
C VAL A 28 -23.62 17.13 13.05
N ILE A 29 -23.38 16.40 14.15
CA ILE A 29 -22.64 15.14 14.15
C ILE A 29 -23.61 13.99 14.11
N THR A 30 -23.67 13.30 13.02
CA THR A 30 -24.57 12.14 12.83
C THR A 30 -23.94 10.80 13.16
N TYR A 31 -22.60 10.72 13.15
CA TYR A 31 -21.87 9.48 13.42
C TYR A 31 -20.42 9.75 13.78
N ILE A 32 -19.91 9.04 14.76
CA ILE A 32 -18.50 9.05 15.16
C ILE A 32 -17.98 7.62 15.14
N GLU A 33 -16.83 7.41 14.49
CA GLU A 33 -16.11 6.14 14.53
C GLU A 33 -14.69 6.35 15.06
N LYS A 34 -14.32 5.57 16.08
CA LYS A 34 -12.93 5.53 16.55
C LYS A 34 -12.07 4.80 15.52
N SER A 35 -10.92 5.38 15.18
CA SER A 35 -9.95 4.72 14.29
C SER A 35 -9.57 3.35 14.82
N LYS A 36 -9.63 2.34 13.95
CA LYS A 36 -9.25 0.96 14.27
C LYS A 36 -7.78 0.74 13.95
N GLN A 37 -7.10 0.02 14.82
CA GLN A 37 -5.75 -0.44 14.53
C GLN A 37 -5.81 -1.53 13.46
N LEU A 38 -5.15 -1.30 12.34
CA LEU A 38 -5.04 -2.29 11.26
C LEU A 38 -3.85 -3.22 11.54
N VAL A 39 -4.05 -4.52 11.32
CA VAL A 39 -3.03 -5.55 11.47
C VAL A 39 -2.96 -6.40 10.21
N PHE A 40 -1.77 -6.94 9.90
CA PHE A 40 -1.60 -7.83 8.76
C PHE A 40 -2.27 -9.18 9.03
N THR A 41 -3.19 -9.59 8.14
CA THR A 41 -3.96 -10.85 8.26
C THR A 41 -3.96 -11.66 6.97
N VAL A 42 -2.85 -11.65 6.22
CA VAL A 42 -2.76 -12.21 4.85
C VAL A 42 -3.21 -13.67 4.79
N VAL A 43 -2.73 -14.54 5.68
CA VAL A 43 -3.06 -15.98 5.67
C VAL A 43 -4.55 -16.21 5.92
N GLN A 44 -5.10 -15.58 6.96
CA GLN A 44 -6.52 -15.69 7.29
C GLN A 44 -7.39 -15.06 6.22
N GLY A 45 -6.97 -13.93 5.65
CA GLY A 45 -7.65 -13.27 4.54
C GLY A 45 -7.74 -14.16 3.30
N ARG A 46 -6.70 -14.87 2.93
CA ARG A 46 -6.70 -15.82 1.80
C ARG A 46 -7.68 -16.98 2.00
N ILE A 47 -7.78 -17.50 3.23
CA ILE A 47 -8.72 -18.57 3.58
C ILE A 47 -10.16 -18.04 3.51
N ALA A 48 -10.44 -16.93 4.17
CA ALA A 48 -11.76 -16.33 4.23
C ALA A 48 -12.30 -15.89 2.86
N SER A 49 -11.39 -15.46 1.95
CA SER A 49 -11.73 -15.05 0.57
C SER A 49 -11.75 -16.19 -0.44
N CYS A 50 -11.59 -17.45 -0.01
CA CYS A 50 -11.57 -18.63 -0.88
C CYS A 50 -10.54 -18.55 -2.02
N ILE A 51 -9.42 -17.85 -1.83
CA ILE A 51 -8.40 -17.66 -2.87
C ILE A 51 -7.69 -18.99 -3.17
N ASN A 52 -7.42 -19.81 -2.14
CA ASN A 52 -6.67 -21.05 -2.31
C ASN A 52 -7.33 -22.04 -3.30
N PRO A 53 -8.65 -22.34 -3.21
CA PRO A 53 -9.33 -23.17 -4.20
C PRO A 53 -9.31 -22.60 -5.61
N VAL A 54 -9.38 -21.28 -5.77
CA VAL A 54 -9.38 -20.62 -7.08
C VAL A 54 -8.01 -20.73 -7.76
N GLN A 55 -6.93 -20.72 -6.98
CA GLN A 55 -5.56 -20.90 -7.50
C GLN A 55 -5.18 -22.36 -7.71
N ALA A 56 -5.91 -23.31 -7.12
CA ALA A 56 -5.70 -24.74 -7.29
C ALA A 56 -6.34 -25.29 -8.57
N PRO A 57 -5.93 -26.50 -9.04
CA PRO A 57 -6.65 -27.20 -10.10
C PRO A 57 -8.13 -27.46 -9.70
N PRO A 58 -9.08 -27.40 -10.65
CA PRO A 58 -8.88 -27.23 -12.10
C PRO A 58 -8.80 -25.78 -12.57
N LEU A 59 -9.11 -24.79 -11.70
CA LEU A 59 -9.25 -23.39 -12.11
C LEU A 59 -7.92 -22.72 -12.40
N GLN A 60 -6.91 -22.88 -11.55
CA GLN A 60 -5.54 -22.34 -11.68
C GLN A 60 -5.49 -20.84 -12.03
N LEU A 61 -6.42 -20.04 -11.49
CA LEU A 61 -6.47 -18.61 -11.75
C LEU A 61 -5.43 -17.89 -10.89
N THR A 62 -4.44 -17.32 -11.53
CA THR A 62 -3.30 -16.65 -10.87
C THR A 62 -3.31 -15.14 -11.01
N GLY A 63 -4.31 -14.56 -11.67
CA GLY A 63 -4.36 -13.13 -11.97
C GLY A 63 -3.37 -12.72 -13.08
N LYS A 64 -2.80 -13.65 -13.85
CA LYS A 64 -1.87 -13.31 -14.93
C LYS A 64 -2.50 -12.33 -15.92
N GLY A 65 -1.83 -11.21 -16.17
CA GLY A 65 -2.30 -10.16 -17.08
C GLY A 65 -3.24 -9.14 -16.43
N VAL A 66 -3.51 -9.26 -15.10
CA VAL A 66 -4.29 -8.29 -14.35
C VAL A 66 -3.35 -7.37 -13.59
N LEU A 67 -3.56 -6.04 -13.73
CA LEU A 67 -2.89 -5.05 -12.90
C LEU A 67 -3.69 -4.85 -11.61
N THR A 68 -2.98 -4.85 -10.49
CA THR A 68 -3.53 -4.53 -9.17
C THR A 68 -2.82 -3.29 -8.63
N ALA A 69 -3.60 -2.28 -8.23
CA ALA A 69 -3.08 -1.13 -7.52
C ALA A 69 -3.20 -1.36 -6.01
N VAL A 70 -2.11 -1.06 -5.28
CA VAL A 70 -2.05 -1.11 -3.83
C VAL A 70 -1.68 0.27 -3.32
N ILE A 71 -2.49 0.82 -2.41
CA ILE A 71 -2.24 2.09 -1.74
C ILE A 71 -1.95 1.77 -0.29
N ASP A 72 -0.69 1.97 0.13
CA ASP A 72 -0.22 1.57 1.45
C ASP A 72 0.89 2.53 1.93
N SER A 73 1.45 2.27 3.10
CA SER A 73 2.53 3.05 3.72
C SER A 73 3.91 2.79 3.11
N GLY A 74 4.05 1.82 2.21
CA GLY A 74 5.27 1.45 1.52
C GLY A 74 5.23 0.01 1.03
N ILE A 75 6.30 -0.39 0.36
CA ILE A 75 6.48 -1.74 -0.19
C ILE A 75 7.95 -2.13 -0.10
N ASP A 76 8.21 -3.36 0.30
CA ASP A 76 9.53 -3.98 0.11
C ASP A 76 9.63 -4.51 -1.33
N TYR A 77 10.09 -3.66 -2.25
CA TYR A 77 10.21 -4.01 -3.67
C TYR A 77 11.25 -5.10 -3.93
N THR A 78 12.13 -5.36 -2.96
CA THR A 78 13.18 -6.39 -3.05
C THR A 78 12.65 -7.78 -2.73
N HIS A 79 11.47 -7.88 -2.09
CA HIS A 79 10.90 -9.14 -1.65
C HIS A 79 10.65 -10.08 -2.85
N ARG A 80 11.01 -11.35 -2.68
CA ARG A 80 10.94 -12.38 -3.74
C ARG A 80 9.55 -12.55 -4.37
N ASP A 81 8.47 -12.26 -3.64
CA ASP A 81 7.11 -12.39 -4.14
C ASP A 81 6.77 -11.31 -5.19
N PHE A 82 7.57 -10.24 -5.25
CA PHE A 82 7.48 -9.21 -6.29
C PHE A 82 8.49 -9.42 -7.43
N ARG A 83 9.18 -10.56 -7.48
CA ARG A 83 10.13 -10.89 -8.55
C ARG A 83 9.59 -11.99 -9.48
N ASN A 84 10.00 -11.93 -10.71
CA ASN A 84 9.87 -13.01 -11.67
C ASN A 84 10.96 -14.08 -11.41
N PRO A 85 10.84 -15.29 -12.00
CA PRO A 85 11.88 -16.33 -11.87
C PRO A 85 13.25 -15.91 -12.41
N ASP A 86 13.30 -14.93 -13.33
CA ASP A 86 14.55 -14.37 -13.89
C ASP A 86 15.16 -13.25 -13.01
N GLY A 87 14.59 -12.99 -11.83
CA GLY A 87 15.04 -11.97 -10.90
C GLY A 87 14.51 -10.56 -11.16
N THR A 88 13.87 -10.31 -12.31
CA THR A 88 13.27 -9.01 -12.62
C THR A 88 12.03 -8.74 -11.78
N THR A 89 11.68 -7.45 -11.60
CA THR A 89 10.50 -7.08 -10.84
C THR A 89 9.19 -7.40 -11.56
N ARG A 90 8.17 -7.77 -10.79
CA ARG A 90 6.76 -7.87 -11.23
C ARG A 90 6.02 -6.53 -11.07
N ILE A 91 6.60 -5.58 -10.34
CA ILE A 91 6.01 -4.26 -10.13
C ILE A 91 6.07 -3.49 -11.44
N HIS A 92 4.93 -2.97 -11.89
CA HIS A 92 4.82 -2.19 -13.12
C HIS A 92 5.27 -0.75 -12.93
N ALA A 93 4.82 -0.14 -11.83
CA ALA A 93 5.21 1.20 -11.42
C ALA A 93 5.04 1.35 -9.91
N LEU A 94 5.85 2.20 -9.28
CA LEU A 94 5.79 2.55 -7.88
C LEU A 94 5.82 4.07 -7.75
N TRP A 95 4.80 4.63 -7.11
CA TRP A 95 4.78 6.06 -6.78
C TRP A 95 5.00 6.24 -5.29
N ASP A 96 6.20 6.71 -4.93
CA ASP A 96 6.52 7.12 -3.57
C ASP A 96 6.14 8.60 -3.38
N GLN A 97 5.08 8.83 -2.62
CA GLN A 97 4.55 10.18 -2.36
C GLN A 97 5.41 10.98 -1.37
N THR A 98 6.37 10.35 -0.71
CA THR A 98 7.28 10.96 0.27
C THR A 98 8.63 11.34 -0.32
N ALA A 99 9.03 10.68 -1.40
CA ALA A 99 10.28 10.93 -2.08
C ALA A 99 10.25 12.25 -2.86
N GLN A 100 11.44 12.84 -3.05
CA GLN A 100 11.61 13.98 -3.96
C GLN A 100 12.00 13.45 -5.33
N GLY A 101 11.25 13.83 -6.36
CA GLY A 101 11.51 13.37 -7.72
C GLY A 101 10.45 13.84 -8.71
N MET A 102 10.31 13.09 -9.81
CA MET A 102 9.31 13.39 -10.83
C MET A 102 8.01 12.66 -10.52
N PRO A 103 6.92 13.36 -10.21
CA PRO A 103 5.64 12.73 -9.90
C PRO A 103 4.97 12.17 -11.17
N PRO A 104 3.93 11.35 -11.02
CA PRO A 104 3.06 10.98 -12.14
C PRO A 104 2.37 12.22 -12.75
N GLU A 105 1.98 12.12 -14.01
CA GLU A 105 1.24 13.17 -14.70
C GLU A 105 -0.03 13.56 -13.93
N GLY A 106 -0.24 14.87 -13.74
CA GLY A 106 -1.38 15.41 -13.00
C GLY A 106 -1.18 15.51 -11.49
N TYR A 107 0.01 15.16 -10.97
CA TYR A 107 0.37 15.30 -9.57
C TYR A 107 1.58 16.22 -9.39
N ASP A 108 1.70 16.82 -8.21
CA ASP A 108 2.70 17.87 -7.90
C ASP A 108 3.78 17.42 -6.90
N ARG A 109 3.74 16.14 -6.44
CA ARG A 109 4.67 15.64 -5.42
C ARG A 109 4.96 14.15 -5.58
N GLY A 110 6.04 13.72 -4.94
CA GLY A 110 6.50 12.34 -4.94
C GLY A 110 7.41 12.01 -6.12
N ALA A 111 7.83 10.76 -6.20
CA ALA A 111 8.62 10.21 -7.29
C ALA A 111 7.94 8.96 -7.86
N LEU A 112 7.79 8.93 -9.18
CA LEU A 112 7.33 7.75 -9.91
C LEU A 112 8.54 6.95 -10.38
N TYR A 113 8.60 5.68 -9.98
CA TYR A 113 9.59 4.72 -10.43
C TYR A 113 8.94 3.74 -11.41
N THR A 114 9.55 3.61 -12.57
CA THR A 114 9.13 2.65 -13.59
C THR A 114 9.66 1.25 -13.28
N LYS A 115 9.17 0.27 -14.00
CA LYS A 115 9.69 -1.10 -13.94
C LYS A 115 11.21 -1.16 -14.20
N GLU A 116 11.71 -0.32 -15.10
CA GLU A 116 13.13 -0.25 -15.44
C GLU A 116 13.95 0.32 -14.28
N ASP A 117 13.49 1.39 -13.64
CA ASP A 117 14.15 1.98 -12.47
C ASP A 117 14.25 0.97 -11.33
N ILE A 118 13.20 0.21 -11.07
CA ILE A 118 13.17 -0.82 -10.03
C ILE A 118 14.14 -1.97 -10.39
N ASN A 119 14.20 -2.42 -11.63
CA ASN A 119 15.14 -3.45 -12.05
C ASN A 119 16.61 -2.98 -11.92
N ASN A 120 16.88 -1.72 -12.23
CA ASN A 120 18.21 -1.14 -12.06
C ASN A 120 18.62 -1.11 -10.59
N ALA A 121 17.70 -0.73 -9.69
CA ALA A 121 17.93 -0.76 -8.25
C ALA A 121 18.21 -2.17 -7.74
N LEU A 122 17.43 -3.17 -8.16
CA LEU A 122 17.63 -4.57 -7.80
C LEU A 122 18.99 -5.12 -8.27
N ALA A 123 19.44 -4.71 -9.46
CA ALA A 123 20.73 -5.13 -9.99
C ALA A 123 21.90 -4.49 -9.21
N ALA A 124 21.76 -3.25 -8.76
CA ALA A 124 22.76 -2.55 -7.96
C ALA A 124 22.90 -3.21 -6.57
N GLU A 125 21.79 -3.52 -5.87
CA GLU A 125 21.82 -4.22 -4.57
C GLU A 125 22.52 -5.58 -4.68
N THR A 126 22.21 -6.35 -5.72
CA THR A 126 22.85 -7.67 -5.93
C THR A 126 24.35 -7.54 -6.16
N ALA A 127 24.81 -6.47 -6.81
CA ALA A 127 26.22 -6.22 -7.03
C ALA A 127 26.95 -5.84 -5.73
N GLU A 128 26.33 -5.04 -4.87
CA GLU A 128 26.88 -4.66 -3.56
C GLU A 128 26.97 -5.86 -2.60
N GLU A 129 25.96 -6.73 -2.58
CA GLU A 129 25.97 -7.96 -1.79
C GLU A 129 27.09 -8.91 -2.25
N ALA A 130 27.32 -9.03 -3.57
CA ALA A 130 28.39 -9.87 -4.11
C ALA A 130 29.79 -9.35 -3.80
N ASP A 131 29.97 -8.03 -3.69
CA ASP A 131 31.27 -7.42 -3.35
C ASP A 131 31.56 -7.47 -1.86
N SER A 132 30.54 -7.36 -1.01
CA SER A 132 30.66 -7.47 0.46
C SER A 132 30.90 -8.91 0.96
N ALA A 133 30.69 -9.93 0.11
CA ALA A 133 30.91 -11.34 0.42
C ALA A 133 32.33 -11.85 0.06
N LYS A 134 33.20 -10.98 -0.47
CA LYS A 134 34.61 -11.28 -0.77
C LYS A 134 35.55 -10.84 0.34
#